data_bf048c8d4aeed40355d45ea8b183adee
#
_entry.id   bf048c8d4aeed40355d45ea8b183adee
#
_cell.length_a   1.000
_cell.length_b   1.000
_cell.length_c   1.000
_cell.angle_alpha   90.00
_cell.angle_beta   90.00
_cell.angle_gamma   90.00
#
_symmetry.space_group_name_H-M   'P 1'
#
loop_
_entity.id
_entity.type
_entity.pdbx_description
1 polymer ?
#
loop_
_entity_poly.entity_id
_entity_poly.type
_entity_poly.pdbx_seq_one_letter_code
_entity_poly.pdbx_strand_id
1 'polypeptide(L)'
;MASISASTTHKVVKKKPVSKAATSKKTSTSKPLQRRGSVAPKLKGSELNHPDSLSKFLSLDESQQKDRALNEFLPHCLGERATFHEGIAKPHTASTTQSRGAAAADIAILVKELGAIVVLKRFGVLAEIEKTLLPLGIGAVFGNGPGAGINPGGGMRKIASAVSLASMDSTGVSDDFPSNMTIGTSTIGTDSKRGKTTPTNAREGALLLLRALCELGLKSVEPYVVPMLAAALDECGSSSSSVREAAEDASVAIVSLANPLAASKLIVPVIFEALHSPEWRVKAAALDRLTQVAECAPTQVSRLLPKIIPIVTAQVWDTKPQVTKSANETLLAVCQTNENPDVSPAIPAVVNAISKPADTYKAVEELMATTFVATVDSSTLAILCPILSRGLKEKNAVRKRSCCVVIENMSRLVDSPNAVAPFGPLLVPELKKVVENVQFEDIRDVALSALQSLTRALGHADVEDAVRAIMQAEADKAEAEQKRIEDALEEEKKAEEEQRLKEEEERRQFKEAMEAQRLLEKLALEEEEKKKKEAMLKKEQQKKSTKSASGKCQGCGLKKCPKSCLFYSKK
;
A
#
# COMPACT_ATOMS: atom_id res chain seq x y z
N MET A 1 -3.72 82.32 -41.95
CA MET A 1 -4.96 82.83 -42.58
C MET A 1 -5.97 81.74 -42.62
N ALA A 2 -7.11 82.11 -42.07
CA ALA A 2 -8.46 81.58 -42.22
C ALA A 2 -8.80 80.22 -41.64
N SER A 3 -9.39 80.32 -40.50
CA SER A 3 -10.40 79.52 -39.82
C SER A 3 -11.62 79.28 -40.69
N ILE A 4 -12.18 78.04 -40.63
CA ILE A 4 -13.62 77.79 -40.85
C ILE A 4 -14.08 76.81 -39.84
N SER A 5 -14.97 77.25 -38.93
CA SER A 5 -15.79 76.53 -38.00
C SER A 5 -16.99 75.99 -38.73
N ALA A 6 -17.38 74.75 -38.47
CA ALA A 6 -18.70 74.20 -38.78
C ALA A 6 -19.25 73.43 -37.57
N SER A 7 -20.20 74.09 -36.92
CA SER A 7 -21.07 73.53 -35.91
C SER A 7 -22.14 72.62 -36.54
N THR A 8 -22.25 71.42 -36.11
CA THR A 8 -23.42 70.56 -36.46
C THR A 8 -24.06 70.09 -35.20
N THR A 9 -25.26 70.60 -34.92
CA THR A 9 -26.19 70.21 -33.88
C THR A 9 -26.78 68.86 -34.18
N HIS A 10 -26.60 67.91 -33.29
CA HIS A 10 -27.36 66.65 -33.36
C HIS A 10 -28.35 66.52 -32.20
N LYS A 11 -29.61 66.31 -32.63
CA LYS A 11 -30.80 66.09 -31.83
C LYS A 11 -30.61 64.90 -30.84
N VAL A 12 -30.97 65.19 -29.60
CA VAL A 12 -31.11 64.19 -28.53
C VAL A 12 -32.42 63.40 -28.76
N VAL A 13 -32.29 62.11 -29.11
CA VAL A 13 -33.41 61.17 -29.08
C VAL A 13 -33.36 60.39 -27.79
N LYS A 14 -34.31 60.64 -26.90
CA LYS A 14 -34.51 59.87 -25.65
C LYS A 14 -34.97 58.45 -25.98
N LYS A 15 -34.15 57.43 -25.79
CA LYS A 15 -34.53 56.02 -25.75
C LYS A 15 -34.77 55.56 -24.32
N LYS A 16 -35.96 54.94 -24.11
CA LYS A 16 -36.39 54.29 -22.83
C LYS A 16 -35.39 53.20 -22.42
N PRO A 17 -35.21 52.93 -21.11
CA PRO A 17 -34.32 51.87 -20.63
C PRO A 17 -34.95 50.48 -20.86
N VAL A 18 -34.27 49.63 -21.64
CA VAL A 18 -34.54 48.22 -21.74
C VAL A 18 -33.90 47.52 -20.53
N SER A 19 -34.71 46.82 -19.77
CA SER A 19 -34.31 46.00 -18.64
C SER A 19 -33.29 44.93 -19.11
N LYS A 20 -32.03 45.06 -18.68
CA LYS A 20 -30.99 44.02 -18.84
C LYS A 20 -31.26 42.93 -17.86
N ALA A 21 -31.71 41.78 -18.35
CA ALA A 21 -31.62 40.54 -17.63
C ALA A 21 -30.12 40.25 -17.33
N ALA A 22 -29.78 40.20 -16.05
CA ALA A 22 -28.43 39.86 -15.61
C ALA A 22 -28.24 38.34 -15.78
N THR A 23 -27.57 37.95 -16.86
CA THR A 23 -26.94 36.63 -16.94
C THR A 23 -25.73 36.64 -16.03
N SER A 24 -25.90 36.23 -14.80
CA SER A 24 -24.80 35.92 -13.89
C SER A 24 -24.00 34.76 -14.48
N LYS A 25 -22.85 35.06 -15.11
CA LYS A 25 -21.79 34.07 -15.27
C LYS A 25 -21.37 33.64 -13.87
N LYS A 26 -21.83 32.45 -13.46
CA LYS A 26 -21.26 31.74 -12.33
C LYS A 26 -19.82 31.41 -12.73
N THR A 27 -18.87 32.23 -12.31
CA THR A 27 -17.50 31.82 -12.10
C THR A 27 -17.57 30.71 -11.05
N SER A 28 -17.28 29.51 -11.49
CA SER A 28 -17.06 28.37 -10.58
C SER A 28 -15.76 28.64 -9.83
N THR A 29 -15.84 29.45 -8.78
CA THR A 29 -14.86 29.39 -7.72
C THR A 29 -14.98 27.97 -7.17
N SER A 30 -13.95 27.16 -7.45
CA SER A 30 -13.74 25.91 -6.77
C SER A 30 -13.81 26.19 -5.27
N LYS A 31 -14.89 25.72 -4.63
CA LYS A 31 -14.96 25.72 -3.18
C LYS A 31 -13.72 24.97 -2.70
N PRO A 32 -12.93 25.54 -1.78
CA PRO A 32 -11.90 24.77 -1.12
C PRO A 32 -12.60 23.53 -0.57
N LEU A 33 -12.05 22.33 -0.82
CA LEU A 33 -12.48 21.10 -0.19
C LEU A 33 -12.56 21.41 1.31
N GLN A 34 -13.80 21.57 1.81
CA GLN A 34 -14.00 21.66 3.23
C GLN A 34 -13.33 20.41 3.80
N ARG A 35 -12.25 20.62 4.57
CA ARG A 35 -11.78 19.63 5.51
C ARG A 35 -13.03 18.96 6.07
N ARG A 36 -13.28 17.72 5.74
CA ARG A 36 -14.04 16.85 6.61
C ARG A 36 -13.21 16.78 7.88
N GLY A 37 -13.34 17.82 8.72
CA GLY A 37 -13.01 17.69 10.10
C GLY A 37 -13.85 16.52 10.56
N SER A 38 -13.28 15.34 10.61
CA SER A 38 -13.90 14.22 11.25
C SER A 38 -13.97 14.61 12.72
N VAL A 39 -15.06 15.27 13.09
CA VAL A 39 -15.55 15.11 14.44
C VAL A 39 -15.83 13.63 14.51
N ALA A 40 -14.88 12.88 15.10
CA ALA A 40 -15.00 11.45 15.30
C ALA A 40 -16.42 11.23 15.82
N PRO A 41 -17.26 10.42 15.15
CA PRO A 41 -18.57 10.13 15.69
C PRO A 41 -18.30 9.54 17.05
N LYS A 42 -18.81 10.18 18.14
CA LYS A 42 -18.72 9.64 19.49
C LYS A 42 -19.20 8.21 19.39
N LEU A 43 -18.28 7.26 19.46
CA LEU A 43 -18.55 5.84 19.24
C LEU A 43 -19.52 5.41 20.33
N LYS A 44 -20.79 5.32 19.98
CA LYS A 44 -21.86 4.88 20.89
C LYS A 44 -21.59 3.42 21.21
N GLY A 45 -21.47 3.10 22.48
CA GLY A 45 -21.31 1.73 22.97
C GLY A 45 -19.93 1.37 23.49
N SER A 46 -18.97 2.30 23.55
CA SER A 46 -17.69 2.12 24.23
C SER A 46 -17.90 1.99 25.75
N GLU A 47 -17.41 0.91 26.33
CA GLU A 47 -17.55 0.60 27.76
C GLU A 47 -16.67 1.53 28.61
N LEU A 48 -15.43 1.75 28.19
CA LEU A 48 -14.44 2.54 28.93
C LEU A 48 -14.63 4.07 28.77
N ASN A 49 -15.54 4.49 27.93
CA ASN A 49 -15.88 5.91 27.82
C ASN A 49 -16.66 6.41 29.06
N HIS A 50 -17.13 5.50 29.93
CA HIS A 50 -17.76 5.83 31.18
C HIS A 50 -16.69 5.92 32.31
N PRO A 51 -16.60 7.01 33.07
CA PRO A 51 -15.53 7.25 34.04
C PRO A 51 -15.47 6.19 35.14
N ASP A 52 -16.61 5.64 35.58
CA ASP A 52 -16.66 4.60 36.60
C ASP A 52 -16.11 3.24 36.08
N SER A 53 -16.38 2.90 34.83
CA SER A 53 -15.85 1.69 34.19
C SER A 53 -14.35 1.80 33.98
N LEU A 54 -13.88 2.97 33.55
CA LEU A 54 -12.46 3.24 33.35
C LEU A 54 -11.73 3.22 34.73
N SER A 55 -12.28 3.84 35.77
CA SER A 55 -11.69 3.81 37.11
C SER A 55 -11.58 2.40 37.68
N LYS A 56 -12.60 1.56 37.48
CA LYS A 56 -12.57 0.14 37.85
C LYS A 56 -11.50 -0.62 37.10
N PHE A 57 -11.36 -0.38 35.77
CA PHE A 57 -10.33 -1.03 34.97
C PHE A 57 -8.92 -0.60 35.43
N LEU A 58 -8.68 0.67 35.67
CA LEU A 58 -7.38 1.20 36.11
C LEU A 58 -7.00 0.75 37.54
N SER A 59 -7.96 0.33 38.37
CA SER A 59 -7.71 -0.25 39.70
C SER A 59 -7.23 -1.71 39.67
N LEU A 60 -7.31 -2.39 38.51
CA LEU A 60 -6.81 -3.76 38.32
C LEU A 60 -5.28 -3.78 38.27
N ASP A 61 -4.67 -4.92 38.60
CA ASP A 61 -3.24 -5.11 38.38
C ASP A 61 -2.88 -5.23 36.89
N GLU A 62 -1.59 -5.06 36.54
CA GLU A 62 -1.12 -5.07 35.13
C GLU A 62 -1.45 -6.38 34.41
N SER A 63 -1.43 -7.54 35.13
CA SER A 63 -1.78 -8.84 34.55
C SER A 63 -3.25 -8.91 34.19
N GLN A 64 -4.14 -8.47 35.08
CA GLN A 64 -5.58 -8.44 34.85
C GLN A 64 -5.96 -7.43 33.77
N GLN A 65 -5.29 -6.28 33.72
CA GLN A 65 -5.48 -5.30 32.65
C GLN A 65 -5.10 -5.88 31.29
N LYS A 66 -3.97 -6.60 31.22
CA LYS A 66 -3.52 -7.29 30.02
C LYS A 66 -4.50 -8.37 29.58
N ASP A 67 -4.94 -9.22 30.52
CA ASP A 67 -5.88 -10.30 30.23
C ASP A 67 -7.21 -9.75 29.71
N ARG A 68 -7.75 -8.70 30.28
CA ARG A 68 -8.96 -8.05 29.76
C ARG A 68 -8.74 -7.41 28.40
N ALA A 69 -7.62 -6.73 28.19
CA ALA A 69 -7.30 -6.14 26.88
C ALA A 69 -7.24 -7.18 25.77
N LEU A 70 -6.57 -8.32 25.99
CA LEU A 70 -6.36 -9.36 25.00
C LEU A 70 -7.53 -10.34 24.85
N ASN A 71 -8.25 -10.66 25.92
CA ASN A 71 -9.28 -11.69 25.91
C ASN A 71 -10.71 -11.12 25.86
N GLU A 72 -10.89 -9.83 26.07
CA GLU A 72 -12.20 -9.19 26.05
C GLU A 72 -12.30 -8.11 24.95
N PHE A 73 -11.51 -7.03 25.03
CA PHE A 73 -11.62 -5.91 24.08
C PHE A 73 -11.09 -6.24 22.68
N LEU A 74 -9.92 -6.87 22.58
CA LEU A 74 -9.31 -7.18 21.29
C LEU A 74 -10.11 -8.22 20.47
N PRO A 75 -10.56 -9.35 21.01
CA PRO A 75 -11.42 -10.28 20.27
C PRO A 75 -12.75 -9.65 19.85
N HIS A 76 -13.31 -8.75 20.67
CA HIS A 76 -14.51 -7.99 20.31
C HIS A 76 -14.25 -7.06 19.13
N CYS A 77 -13.10 -6.37 19.13
CA CYS A 77 -12.63 -5.53 18.04
C CYS A 77 -12.40 -6.34 16.76
N LEU A 78 -11.76 -7.52 16.85
CA LEU A 78 -11.48 -8.39 15.72
C LEU A 78 -12.70 -9.22 15.26
N GLY A 79 -13.87 -9.01 15.88
CA GLY A 79 -15.11 -9.68 15.51
C GLY A 79 -15.16 -11.16 15.91
N GLU A 80 -14.26 -11.60 16.77
CA GLU A 80 -14.35 -12.87 17.45
C GLU A 80 -15.42 -12.79 18.55
N ARG A 81 -16.13 -13.87 18.82
CA ARG A 81 -17.14 -13.89 19.89
C ARG A 81 -16.43 -13.71 21.21
N ALA A 82 -16.86 -12.73 22.02
CA ALA A 82 -16.45 -12.64 23.40
C ALA A 82 -16.73 -13.99 24.09
N THR A 83 -15.68 -14.69 24.49
CA THR A 83 -15.81 -15.86 25.36
C THR A 83 -16.18 -15.36 26.73
N PHE A 84 -17.44 -15.53 27.07
CA PHE A 84 -18.07 -15.54 28.39
C PHE A 84 -17.28 -14.97 29.58
N HIS A 85 -17.69 -13.81 30.06
CA HIS A 85 -17.66 -13.52 31.46
C HIS A 85 -19.07 -13.65 32.06
N GLU A 86 -19.17 -14.46 33.11
CA GLU A 86 -20.35 -14.69 33.97
C GLU A 86 -21.61 -15.25 33.31
N GLY A 87 -21.63 -16.52 33.00
CA GLY A 87 -22.83 -17.39 33.10
C GLY A 87 -24.13 -17.00 32.40
N ILE A 88 -24.20 -15.87 31.73
CA ILE A 88 -25.39 -15.38 31.04
C ILE A 88 -25.12 -15.37 29.52
N ALA A 89 -25.52 -16.45 28.89
CA ALA A 89 -25.61 -16.51 27.45
C ALA A 89 -26.65 -15.50 26.94
N LYS A 90 -26.20 -14.29 26.50
CA LYS A 90 -27.03 -13.48 25.61
C LYS A 90 -26.92 -14.06 24.21
N PRO A 91 -28.03 -14.51 23.59
CA PRO A 91 -28.01 -15.08 22.26
C PRO A 91 -27.63 -14.00 21.24
N HIS A 92 -26.54 -14.23 20.51
CA HIS A 92 -26.31 -13.72 19.15
C HIS A 92 -26.50 -12.22 18.91
N THR A 93 -25.73 -11.34 19.53
CA THR A 93 -25.47 -10.06 18.90
C THR A 93 -24.39 -10.29 17.84
N ALA A 94 -24.79 -10.29 16.57
CA ALA A 94 -23.86 -10.34 15.46
C ALA A 94 -22.84 -9.21 15.61
N SER A 95 -21.55 -9.51 15.44
CA SER A 95 -20.50 -8.51 15.46
C SER A 95 -20.77 -7.50 14.32
N THR A 96 -21.13 -6.28 14.68
CA THR A 96 -21.40 -5.19 13.73
C THR A 96 -20.18 -4.28 13.63
N THR A 97 -20.03 -3.56 12.52
CA THR A 97 -18.99 -2.51 12.37
C THR A 97 -19.00 -1.53 13.54
N GLN A 98 -20.20 -1.16 14.03
CA GLN A 98 -20.35 -0.25 15.15
C GLN A 98 -19.84 -0.85 16.47
N SER A 99 -20.09 -2.13 16.73
CA SER A 99 -19.58 -2.80 17.95
C SER A 99 -18.06 -2.97 17.92
N ARG A 100 -17.51 -3.30 16.75
CA ARG A 100 -16.05 -3.38 16.56
C ARG A 100 -15.38 -2.01 16.73
N GLY A 101 -15.99 -0.96 16.19
CA GLY A 101 -15.53 0.41 16.39
C GLY A 101 -15.58 0.88 17.84
N ALA A 102 -16.59 0.47 18.61
CA ALA A 102 -16.67 0.76 20.05
C ALA A 102 -15.53 0.08 20.82
N ALA A 103 -15.27 -1.21 20.55
CA ALA A 103 -14.15 -1.92 21.17
C ALA A 103 -12.78 -1.35 20.76
N ALA A 104 -12.64 -0.89 19.52
CA ALA A 104 -11.44 -0.17 19.06
C ALA A 104 -11.21 1.13 19.85
N ALA A 105 -12.28 1.87 20.13
CA ALA A 105 -12.21 3.08 20.96
C ALA A 105 -11.83 2.77 22.41
N ASP A 106 -12.31 1.65 22.97
CA ASP A 106 -11.93 1.22 24.33
C ASP A 106 -10.43 0.94 24.41
N ILE A 107 -9.86 0.21 23.43
CA ILE A 107 -8.41 -0.02 23.35
C ILE A 107 -7.65 1.31 23.19
N ALA A 108 -8.16 2.23 22.38
CA ALA A 108 -7.56 3.55 22.22
C ALA A 108 -7.55 4.34 23.53
N ILE A 109 -8.62 4.29 24.34
CA ILE A 109 -8.67 4.88 25.67
C ILE A 109 -7.61 4.25 26.59
N LEU A 110 -7.43 2.93 26.55
CA LEU A 110 -6.38 2.26 27.31
C LEU A 110 -4.98 2.74 26.91
N VAL A 111 -4.73 2.94 25.62
CA VAL A 111 -3.46 3.51 25.13
C VAL A 111 -3.23 4.92 25.66
N LYS A 112 -4.29 5.71 25.75
CA LYS A 112 -4.23 7.08 26.29
C LYS A 112 -3.86 7.09 27.78
N GLU A 113 -4.47 6.22 28.58
CA GLU A 113 -4.31 6.20 30.04
C GLU A 113 -3.06 5.44 30.50
N LEU A 114 -2.79 4.27 29.91
CA LEU A 114 -1.67 3.40 30.29
C LEU A 114 -0.38 3.66 29.47
N GLY A 115 -0.51 4.33 28.33
CA GLY A 115 0.58 4.61 27.42
C GLY A 115 0.74 3.57 26.28
N ALA A 116 1.22 4.06 25.14
CA ALA A 116 1.36 3.28 23.92
C ALA A 116 2.28 2.04 24.07
N ILE A 117 3.41 2.18 24.78
CA ILE A 117 4.36 1.07 24.97
C ILE A 117 3.72 -0.08 25.76
N VAL A 118 2.92 0.22 26.79
CA VAL A 118 2.30 -0.80 27.64
C VAL A 118 1.26 -1.57 26.84
N VAL A 119 0.31 -0.89 26.24
CA VAL A 119 -0.82 -1.54 25.57
C VAL A 119 -0.39 -2.17 24.23
N LEU A 120 0.32 -1.43 23.39
CA LEU A 120 0.66 -1.93 22.05
C LEU A 120 1.77 -2.99 22.08
N LYS A 121 2.81 -2.79 22.91
CA LYS A 121 3.98 -3.68 22.91
C LYS A 121 3.97 -4.70 24.05
N ARG A 122 3.81 -4.29 25.32
CA ARG A 122 3.84 -5.23 26.45
C ARG A 122 2.60 -6.13 26.50
N PHE A 123 1.41 -5.60 26.27
CA PHE A 123 0.21 -6.42 26.17
C PHE A 123 0.16 -7.22 24.86
N GLY A 124 0.82 -6.76 23.79
CA GLY A 124 0.91 -7.48 22.52
C GLY A 124 -0.22 -7.15 21.54
N VAL A 125 -0.99 -6.10 21.76
CA VAL A 125 -2.08 -5.67 20.85
C VAL A 125 -1.56 -5.42 19.44
N LEU A 126 -0.37 -4.81 19.29
CA LEU A 126 0.25 -4.57 17.98
C LEU A 126 0.53 -5.87 17.23
N ALA A 127 1.05 -6.90 17.91
CA ALA A 127 1.35 -8.19 17.28
C ALA A 127 0.12 -8.87 16.69
N GLU A 128 -1.05 -8.76 17.34
CA GLU A 128 -2.30 -9.29 16.80
C GLU A 128 -2.85 -8.46 15.63
N ILE A 129 -2.65 -7.14 15.62
CA ILE A 129 -2.95 -6.29 14.45
C ILE A 129 -2.06 -6.70 13.27
N GLU A 130 -0.76 -6.83 13.49
CA GLU A 130 0.22 -7.26 12.48
C GLU A 130 -0.14 -8.64 11.91
N LYS A 131 -0.44 -9.61 12.75
CA LYS A 131 -0.87 -10.96 12.37
C LYS A 131 -2.16 -10.94 11.53
N THR A 132 -3.06 -10.00 11.81
CA THR A 132 -4.35 -9.88 11.12
C THR A 132 -4.20 -9.23 9.74
N LEU A 133 -3.38 -8.17 9.62
CA LEU A 133 -3.26 -7.36 8.42
C LEU A 133 -2.08 -7.78 7.53
N LEU A 134 -0.97 -8.28 8.11
CA LEU A 134 0.18 -8.71 7.33
C LEU A 134 0.06 -10.18 6.94
N PRO A 135 0.31 -10.56 5.68
CA PRO A 135 0.33 -11.96 5.27
C PRO A 135 1.42 -12.71 6.03
N LEU A 136 1.08 -13.94 6.46
CA LEU A 136 2.01 -14.85 7.16
C LEU A 136 3.33 -14.99 6.39
N GLY A 137 4.41 -14.46 6.92
CA GLY A 137 5.77 -14.49 6.34
C GLY A 137 6.53 -13.16 6.36
N ILE A 138 5.88 -12.03 6.64
CA ILE A 138 6.55 -10.71 6.67
C ILE A 138 6.83 -10.25 8.10
N GLY A 139 6.14 -10.76 9.11
CA GLY A 139 6.34 -10.42 10.52
C GLY A 139 7.72 -10.80 11.10
N ALA A 140 8.52 -11.59 10.38
CA ALA A 140 9.86 -11.97 10.80
C ALA A 140 10.95 -10.92 10.52
N VAL A 141 10.66 -9.89 9.72
CA VAL A 141 11.66 -8.87 9.33
C VAL A 141 11.81 -7.76 10.38
N PHE A 142 10.82 -7.60 11.27
CA PHE A 142 10.89 -6.66 12.40
C PHE A 142 11.11 -7.36 13.75
N GLY A 143 11.80 -8.51 13.74
CA GLY A 143 12.14 -9.28 14.92
C GLY A 143 12.94 -8.47 15.92
N ASN A 144 12.42 -8.40 17.15
CA ASN A 144 13.05 -7.86 18.34
C ASN A 144 14.39 -8.56 18.65
N GLY A 145 15.50 -7.96 18.23
CA GLY A 145 16.83 -8.25 18.76
C GLY A 145 17.50 -6.94 19.14
N PRO A 146 18.06 -6.78 20.34
CA PRO A 146 18.84 -5.61 20.70
C PRO A 146 20.17 -5.67 19.94
N GLY A 147 20.29 -4.93 18.84
CA GLY A 147 21.57 -4.82 18.11
C GLY A 147 21.53 -4.89 16.59
N ALA A 148 20.36 -4.95 15.95
CA ALA A 148 20.30 -4.89 14.49
C ALA A 148 20.37 -3.42 14.04
N GLY A 149 21.55 -3.00 13.60
CA GLY A 149 21.76 -1.73 12.92
C GLY A 149 20.85 -1.65 11.69
N ILE A 150 20.28 -0.46 11.49
CA ILE A 150 19.45 -0.13 10.33
C ILE A 150 20.30 -0.33 9.07
N ASN A 151 20.08 -1.43 8.38
CA ASN A 151 20.57 -1.63 7.02
C ASN A 151 19.57 -1.02 6.05
N PRO A 152 19.91 0.06 5.33
CA PRO A 152 19.00 0.69 4.36
C PRO A 152 19.01 -0.05 3.01
N GLY A 153 18.81 -1.37 3.03
CA GLY A 153 18.90 -2.21 1.85
C GLY A 153 18.10 -3.50 1.96
N GLY A 154 16.97 -3.48 2.66
CA GLY A 154 16.15 -4.66 2.89
C GLY A 154 14.88 -4.69 2.05
N GLY A 155 14.86 -5.54 1.05
CA GLY A 155 13.66 -6.22 0.61
C GLY A 155 12.68 -5.46 -0.27
N MET A 156 13.12 -4.93 -1.42
CA MET A 156 12.21 -4.72 -2.55
C MET A 156 11.57 -6.05 -2.92
N ARG A 157 10.27 -6.20 -2.70
CA ARG A 157 9.50 -7.23 -3.39
C ARG A 157 9.58 -6.96 -4.89
N LYS A 158 10.29 -7.82 -5.60
CA LYS A 158 10.32 -7.79 -7.05
C LYS A 158 8.98 -8.18 -7.61
N ILE A 159 8.26 -7.23 -8.14
CA ILE A 159 7.32 -7.49 -9.21
C ILE A 159 8.13 -7.33 -10.48
N ALA A 160 8.43 -8.45 -11.14
CA ALA A 160 9.02 -8.46 -12.47
C ALA A 160 8.05 -7.74 -13.41
N SER A 161 8.32 -6.47 -13.69
CA SER A 161 7.69 -5.73 -14.76
C SER A 161 8.41 -6.12 -16.05
N ALA A 162 7.94 -7.20 -16.67
CA ALA A 162 8.28 -7.50 -18.05
C ALA A 162 7.58 -6.49 -18.96
N VAL A 163 8.18 -5.34 -19.16
CA VAL A 163 7.85 -4.48 -20.31
C VAL A 163 8.62 -5.03 -21.50
N SER A 164 7.99 -5.99 -22.18
CA SER A 164 8.40 -6.39 -23.52
C SER A 164 7.93 -5.31 -24.49
N LEU A 165 8.83 -4.49 -24.98
CA LEU A 165 8.65 -3.72 -26.19
C LEU A 165 8.63 -4.70 -27.37
N ALA A 166 7.44 -5.20 -27.70
CA ALA A 166 7.23 -5.90 -28.96
C ALA A 166 6.89 -4.87 -30.03
N SER A 167 7.78 -4.75 -30.98
CA SER A 167 7.63 -4.17 -32.31
C SER A 167 6.30 -4.60 -32.94
N MET A 168 5.50 -3.63 -33.37
CA MET A 168 4.35 -3.89 -34.25
C MET A 168 4.84 -4.15 -35.66
N ASP A 169 4.69 -5.35 -36.11
CA ASP A 169 4.56 -5.66 -37.54
C ASP A 169 3.18 -6.23 -37.80
N SER A 170 2.52 -5.55 -38.74
CA SER A 170 1.18 -5.84 -39.22
C SER A 170 1.20 -6.94 -40.30
N THR A 171 0.49 -8.03 -40.07
CA THR A 171 -0.17 -8.75 -41.21
C THR A 171 -1.41 -9.45 -40.68
N GLY A 172 -2.55 -9.14 -41.31
CA GLY A 172 -3.82 -9.75 -41.03
C GLY A 172 -3.95 -11.17 -41.54
N VAL A 173 -4.90 -11.90 -40.97
CA VAL A 173 -5.81 -12.84 -41.65
C VAL A 173 -7.01 -13.10 -40.75
N SER A 174 -8.19 -13.03 -41.33
CA SER A 174 -9.53 -13.38 -40.87
C SER A 174 -9.71 -14.88 -40.60
N ASP A 175 -10.58 -15.26 -39.70
CA ASP A 175 -11.84 -15.99 -39.89
C ASP A 175 -12.21 -16.89 -38.71
N ASP A 176 -13.52 -16.82 -38.41
CA ASP A 176 -14.45 -17.81 -37.89
C ASP A 176 -14.25 -18.49 -36.53
N PHE A 177 -15.09 -18.04 -35.57
CA PHE A 177 -15.51 -18.88 -34.45
C PHE A 177 -17.05 -18.96 -34.31
N PRO A 178 -17.62 -20.17 -34.19
CA PRO A 178 -19.04 -20.36 -34.00
C PRO A 178 -19.46 -20.11 -32.53
N SER A 179 -20.55 -19.38 -32.42
CA SER A 179 -21.34 -19.13 -31.20
C SER A 179 -21.90 -20.44 -30.64
N ASN A 180 -21.81 -20.59 -29.35
CA ASN A 180 -22.70 -21.30 -28.44
C ASN A 180 -22.03 -22.35 -27.55
N MET A 181 -21.67 -21.91 -26.34
CA MET A 181 -21.71 -22.79 -25.16
C MET A 181 -21.80 -21.93 -23.90
N THR A 182 -23.01 -21.82 -23.36
CA THR A 182 -23.29 -21.27 -22.03
C THR A 182 -22.73 -22.23 -20.99
N ILE A 183 -21.57 -21.94 -20.45
CA ILE A 183 -21.07 -22.60 -19.23
C ILE A 183 -21.16 -21.57 -18.12
N GLY A 184 -21.94 -21.90 -17.08
CA GLY A 184 -22.11 -21.09 -15.90
C GLY A 184 -20.77 -20.75 -15.26
N THR A 185 -20.39 -19.50 -15.32
CA THR A 185 -19.26 -18.97 -14.59
C THR A 185 -19.69 -18.76 -13.15
N SER A 186 -19.46 -19.77 -12.30
CA SER A 186 -19.24 -19.51 -10.89
C SER A 186 -17.99 -18.65 -10.80
N THR A 187 -18.16 -17.41 -10.41
CA THR A 187 -17.08 -16.47 -10.08
C THR A 187 -16.26 -17.04 -8.93
N ILE A 188 -15.23 -17.80 -9.26
CA ILE A 188 -14.15 -18.13 -8.31
C ILE A 188 -13.34 -16.86 -8.17
N GLY A 189 -13.54 -16.13 -7.07
CA GLY A 189 -12.73 -14.99 -6.69
C GLY A 189 -11.26 -15.40 -6.62
N THR A 190 -10.41 -14.62 -7.27
CA THR A 190 -8.95 -14.79 -7.29
C THR A 190 -8.31 -14.38 -5.95
N ASP A 191 -8.76 -14.97 -4.85
CA ASP A 191 -8.14 -14.84 -3.52
C ASP A 191 -7.13 -15.96 -3.22
N SER A 192 -6.69 -16.72 -4.25
CA SER A 192 -5.98 -17.99 -4.07
C SER A 192 -4.49 -17.89 -3.74
N LYS A 193 -3.95 -16.73 -3.34
CA LYS A 193 -2.52 -16.60 -2.95
C LYS A 193 -2.27 -16.14 -1.52
N ARG A 194 -3.30 -15.89 -0.72
CA ARG A 194 -3.14 -15.65 0.72
C ARG A 194 -3.41 -16.96 1.47
N GLY A 195 -2.37 -17.58 2.01
CA GLY A 195 -2.54 -18.71 2.93
C GLY A 195 -3.41 -18.29 4.12
N LYS A 196 -4.41 -19.11 4.49
CA LYS A 196 -5.42 -18.93 5.53
C LYS A 196 -5.93 -17.47 5.60
N THR A 197 -7.00 -17.19 4.85
CA THR A 197 -7.70 -15.90 4.86
C THR A 197 -8.18 -15.56 6.26
N THR A 198 -7.63 -14.50 6.84
CA THR A 198 -8.17 -13.94 8.08
C THR A 198 -9.61 -13.49 7.85
N PRO A 199 -10.52 -13.68 8.81
CA PRO A 199 -11.91 -13.30 8.67
C PRO A 199 -12.06 -11.82 8.28
N THR A 200 -12.97 -11.50 7.38
CA THR A 200 -13.23 -10.12 6.94
C THR A 200 -13.47 -9.17 8.11
N ASN A 201 -14.20 -9.65 9.14
CA ASN A 201 -14.47 -8.88 10.35
C ASN A 201 -13.21 -8.54 11.14
N ALA A 202 -12.23 -9.46 11.19
CA ALA A 202 -10.97 -9.21 11.90
C ALA A 202 -10.15 -8.14 11.19
N ARG A 203 -10.07 -8.17 9.86
CA ARG A 203 -9.37 -7.14 9.07
C ARG A 203 -10.01 -5.77 9.25
N GLU A 204 -11.34 -5.68 9.15
CA GLU A 204 -12.09 -4.45 9.40
C GLU A 204 -11.85 -3.92 10.82
N GLY A 205 -11.94 -4.79 11.84
CA GLY A 205 -11.70 -4.42 13.24
C GLY A 205 -10.29 -3.90 13.50
N ALA A 206 -9.27 -4.53 12.92
CA ALA A 206 -7.88 -4.08 13.03
C ALA A 206 -7.68 -2.69 12.38
N LEU A 207 -8.32 -2.41 11.25
CA LEU A 207 -8.28 -1.12 10.59
C LEU A 207 -9.01 -0.04 11.39
N LEU A 208 -10.17 -0.36 11.97
CA LEU A 208 -10.89 0.55 12.87
C LEU A 208 -10.05 0.87 14.11
N LEU A 209 -9.30 -0.10 14.63
CA LEU A 209 -8.38 0.12 15.75
C LEU A 209 -7.21 1.04 15.36
N LEU A 210 -6.60 0.83 14.19
CA LEU A 210 -5.56 1.73 13.70
C LEU A 210 -6.06 3.18 13.57
N ARG A 211 -7.26 3.35 13.03
CA ARG A 211 -7.93 4.65 12.96
C ARG A 211 -8.11 5.27 14.34
N ALA A 212 -8.72 4.51 15.29
CA ALA A 212 -8.99 4.99 16.64
C ALA A 212 -7.68 5.40 17.37
N LEU A 213 -6.59 4.65 17.19
CA LEU A 213 -5.28 4.99 17.74
C LEU A 213 -4.72 6.29 17.16
N CYS A 214 -4.89 6.52 15.86
CA CYS A 214 -4.44 7.75 15.20
C CYS A 214 -5.26 8.97 15.66
N GLU A 215 -6.57 8.81 15.87
CA GLU A 215 -7.46 9.88 16.31
C GLU A 215 -7.14 10.40 17.73
N LEU A 216 -6.40 9.63 18.54
CA LEU A 216 -5.85 10.11 19.80
C LEU A 216 -4.87 11.29 19.64
N GLY A 217 -4.23 11.43 18.48
CA GLY A 217 -3.23 12.45 18.19
C GLY A 217 -1.95 12.35 19.02
N LEU A 218 -1.70 11.22 19.67
CA LEU A 218 -0.54 11.01 20.52
C LEU A 218 0.69 10.65 19.70
N LYS A 219 1.75 11.46 19.77
CA LYS A 219 3.01 11.18 19.07
C LYS A 219 3.67 9.87 19.51
N SER A 220 3.37 9.38 20.69
CA SER A 220 3.86 8.08 21.19
C SER A 220 3.30 6.88 20.42
N VAL A 221 2.20 7.05 19.70
CA VAL A 221 1.54 6.02 18.87
C VAL A 221 2.15 5.97 17.46
N GLU A 222 2.68 7.09 16.96
CA GLU A 222 3.21 7.25 15.61
C GLU A 222 4.18 6.11 15.18
N PRO A 223 5.20 5.71 15.98
CA PRO A 223 6.15 4.67 15.59
C PRO A 223 5.52 3.28 15.35
N TYR A 224 4.34 3.05 15.91
CA TYR A 224 3.63 1.76 15.82
C TYR A 224 2.63 1.73 14.66
N VAL A 225 2.00 2.87 14.35
CA VAL A 225 0.93 2.90 13.33
C VAL A 225 1.43 3.30 11.95
N VAL A 226 2.47 4.14 11.84
CA VAL A 226 3.01 4.56 10.53
C VAL A 226 3.52 3.37 9.70
N PRO A 227 4.22 2.36 10.26
CA PRO A 227 4.60 1.18 9.49
C PRO A 227 3.43 0.36 8.95
N MET A 228 2.23 0.50 9.52
CA MET A 228 1.02 -0.20 9.09
C MET A 228 0.34 0.45 7.87
N LEU A 229 0.85 1.58 7.38
CA LEU A 229 0.29 2.28 6.21
C LEU A 229 0.25 1.39 4.96
N ALA A 230 1.29 0.59 4.73
CA ALA A 230 1.34 -0.33 3.59
C ALA A 230 0.18 -1.34 3.63
N ALA A 231 -0.05 -1.96 4.79
CA ALA A 231 -1.15 -2.89 4.99
C ALA A 231 -2.53 -2.22 4.84
N ALA A 232 -2.67 -1.00 5.37
CA ALA A 232 -3.91 -0.23 5.21
C ALA A 232 -4.19 0.10 3.74
N LEU A 233 -3.19 0.50 2.96
CA LEU A 233 -3.34 0.76 1.52
C LEU A 233 -3.69 -0.52 0.74
N ASP A 234 -3.08 -1.65 1.04
CA ASP A 234 -3.40 -2.94 0.41
C ASP A 234 -4.86 -3.35 0.65
N GLU A 235 -5.39 -3.11 1.85
CA GLU A 235 -6.79 -3.41 2.19
C GLU A 235 -7.80 -2.47 1.51
N CYS A 236 -7.38 -1.32 0.96
CA CYS A 236 -8.23 -0.52 0.06
C CYS A 236 -8.61 -1.29 -1.21
N GLY A 237 -7.85 -2.32 -1.62
CA GLY A 237 -8.16 -3.24 -2.70
C GLY A 237 -9.07 -4.40 -2.31
N SER A 238 -9.48 -4.54 -1.05
CA SER A 238 -10.29 -5.65 -0.56
C SER A 238 -11.60 -5.80 -1.31
N SER A 239 -12.10 -7.03 -1.45
CA SER A 239 -13.42 -7.33 -2.04
C SER A 239 -14.58 -6.80 -1.20
N SER A 240 -14.43 -6.75 0.14
CA SER A 240 -15.43 -6.23 1.07
C SER A 240 -15.46 -4.70 1.09
N SER A 241 -16.66 -4.09 0.96
CA SER A 241 -16.81 -2.63 1.05
C SER A 241 -16.50 -2.09 2.44
N SER A 242 -16.91 -2.80 3.50
CA SER A 242 -16.67 -2.35 4.88
C SER A 242 -15.17 -2.32 5.22
N VAL A 243 -14.40 -3.32 4.74
CA VAL A 243 -12.94 -3.33 4.89
C VAL A 243 -12.30 -2.19 4.12
N ARG A 244 -12.75 -1.92 2.87
CA ARG A 244 -12.22 -0.80 2.08
C ARG A 244 -12.45 0.55 2.75
N GLU A 245 -13.67 0.80 3.24
CA GLU A 245 -14.01 2.05 3.95
C GLU A 245 -13.16 2.22 5.22
N ALA A 246 -13.02 1.16 6.01
CA ALA A 246 -12.16 1.18 7.19
C ALA A 246 -10.68 1.39 6.84
N ALA A 247 -10.21 0.81 5.73
CA ALA A 247 -8.84 0.95 5.22
C ALA A 247 -8.54 2.38 4.74
N GLU A 248 -9.48 2.97 4.01
CA GLU A 248 -9.40 4.36 3.55
C GLU A 248 -9.34 5.31 4.75
N ASP A 249 -10.25 5.18 5.71
CA ASP A 249 -10.26 5.98 6.93
C ASP A 249 -8.97 5.80 7.77
N ALA A 250 -8.48 4.56 7.92
CA ALA A 250 -7.24 4.28 8.65
C ALA A 250 -6.03 4.92 7.95
N SER A 251 -5.92 4.79 6.62
CA SER A 251 -4.81 5.38 5.86
C SER A 251 -4.80 6.91 5.93
N VAL A 252 -5.98 7.56 5.89
CA VAL A 252 -6.12 9.01 6.11
C VAL A 252 -5.62 9.40 7.49
N ALA A 253 -6.05 8.67 8.52
CA ALA A 253 -5.71 8.97 9.91
C ALA A 253 -4.20 8.78 10.17
N ILE A 254 -3.58 7.73 9.60
CA ILE A 254 -2.13 7.46 9.71
C ILE A 254 -1.32 8.62 9.10
N VAL A 255 -1.67 9.05 7.88
CA VAL A 255 -0.97 10.16 7.22
C VAL A 255 -1.14 11.47 7.99
N SER A 256 -2.33 11.71 8.58
CA SER A 256 -2.59 12.91 9.39
C SER A 256 -1.81 12.94 10.71
N LEU A 257 -1.55 11.77 11.32
CA LEU A 257 -0.78 11.64 12.56
C LEU A 257 0.72 11.82 12.33
N ALA A 258 1.21 11.33 11.20
CA ALA A 258 2.64 11.25 10.91
C ALA A 258 3.33 12.61 10.92
N ASN A 259 4.60 12.62 11.34
CA ASN A 259 5.40 13.83 11.34
C ASN A 259 5.69 14.29 9.90
N PRO A 260 5.34 15.54 9.51
CA PRO A 260 5.62 16.06 8.18
C PRO A 260 7.09 15.93 7.75
N LEU A 261 8.04 16.09 8.67
CA LEU A 261 9.47 15.98 8.37
C LEU A 261 9.89 14.55 7.98
N ALA A 262 9.17 13.54 8.48
CA ALA A 262 9.44 12.14 8.17
C ALA A 262 8.72 11.65 6.90
N ALA A 263 7.80 12.44 6.34
CA ALA A 263 6.96 12.06 5.21
C ALA A 263 7.76 11.55 4.01
N SER A 264 8.87 12.23 3.68
CA SER A 264 9.74 11.88 2.54
C SER A 264 10.41 10.51 2.66
N LYS A 265 10.65 10.03 3.88
CA LYS A 265 11.37 8.77 4.14
C LYS A 265 10.46 7.62 4.53
N LEU A 266 9.33 7.88 5.20
CA LEU A 266 8.47 6.85 5.76
C LEU A 266 7.17 6.67 4.98
N ILE A 267 6.60 7.74 4.42
CA ILE A 267 5.28 7.69 3.78
C ILE A 267 5.40 7.60 2.26
N VAL A 268 6.15 8.52 1.64
CA VAL A 268 6.24 8.59 0.17
C VAL A 268 6.75 7.28 -0.46
N PRO A 269 7.76 6.57 0.08
CA PRO A 269 8.19 5.29 -0.47
C PRO A 269 7.08 4.22 -0.44
N VAL A 270 6.30 4.16 0.64
CA VAL A 270 5.16 3.23 0.76
C VAL A 270 4.08 3.55 -0.27
N ILE A 271 3.79 4.83 -0.48
CA ILE A 271 2.86 5.28 -1.53
C ILE A 271 3.36 4.87 -2.92
N PHE A 272 4.66 5.01 -3.20
CA PHE A 272 5.23 4.60 -4.48
C PHE A 272 5.09 3.09 -4.73
N GLU A 273 5.30 2.27 -3.71
CA GLU A 273 5.05 0.82 -3.81
C GLU A 273 3.58 0.52 -4.10
N ALA A 274 2.66 1.19 -3.41
CA ALA A 274 1.23 1.03 -3.62
C ALA A 274 0.78 1.43 -5.04
N LEU A 275 1.44 2.41 -5.68
CA LEU A 275 1.17 2.80 -7.07
C LEU A 275 1.57 1.72 -8.11
N HIS A 276 2.40 0.76 -7.74
CA HIS A 276 2.74 -0.40 -8.57
C HIS A 276 1.78 -1.59 -8.39
N SER A 277 0.80 -1.47 -7.48
CA SER A 277 -0.21 -2.51 -7.26
C SER A 277 -1.01 -2.79 -8.54
N PRO A 278 -1.37 -4.06 -8.82
CA PRO A 278 -2.27 -4.40 -9.93
C PRO A 278 -3.72 -3.95 -9.67
N GLU A 279 -4.10 -3.72 -8.40
CA GLU A 279 -5.45 -3.33 -8.03
C GLU A 279 -5.62 -1.80 -8.13
N TRP A 280 -6.51 -1.36 -9.01
CA TRP A 280 -6.73 0.06 -9.29
C TRP A 280 -7.20 0.88 -8.07
N ARG A 281 -7.92 0.25 -7.13
CA ARG A 281 -8.38 0.92 -5.90
C ARG A 281 -7.23 1.29 -4.99
N VAL A 282 -6.23 0.40 -4.88
CA VAL A 282 -5.00 0.68 -4.13
C VAL A 282 -4.27 1.85 -4.74
N LYS A 283 -4.14 1.89 -6.09
CA LYS A 283 -3.53 3.02 -6.79
C LYS A 283 -4.27 4.34 -6.54
N ALA A 284 -5.61 4.33 -6.63
CA ALA A 284 -6.41 5.53 -6.39
C ALA A 284 -6.25 6.02 -4.94
N ALA A 285 -6.33 5.12 -3.95
CA ALA A 285 -6.11 5.46 -2.54
C ALA A 285 -4.68 6.00 -2.30
N ALA A 286 -3.66 5.42 -2.93
CA ALA A 286 -2.28 5.89 -2.83
C ALA A 286 -2.12 7.31 -3.39
N LEU A 287 -2.74 7.62 -4.52
CA LEU A 287 -2.76 8.97 -5.11
C LEU A 287 -3.45 9.97 -4.18
N ASP A 288 -4.60 9.62 -3.63
CA ASP A 288 -5.32 10.48 -2.68
C ASP A 288 -4.49 10.73 -1.40
N ARG A 289 -3.75 9.72 -0.93
CA ARG A 289 -2.80 9.90 0.20
C ARG A 289 -1.62 10.78 -0.17
N LEU A 290 -1.11 10.68 -1.40
CA LEU A 290 -0.04 11.58 -1.86
C LEU A 290 -0.51 13.04 -1.92
N THR A 291 -1.76 13.28 -2.35
CA THR A 291 -2.40 14.59 -2.27
C THR A 291 -2.45 15.11 -0.84
N GLN A 292 -2.88 14.27 0.09
CA GLN A 292 -2.90 14.62 1.52
C GLN A 292 -1.49 14.92 2.07
N VAL A 293 -0.47 14.17 1.65
CA VAL A 293 0.93 14.44 2.04
C VAL A 293 1.41 15.78 1.47
N ALA A 294 1.02 16.14 0.24
CA ALA A 294 1.34 17.44 -0.34
C ALA A 294 0.75 18.61 0.46
N GLU A 295 -0.44 18.43 1.03
CA GLU A 295 -1.06 19.44 1.92
C GLU A 295 -0.40 19.50 3.30
N CYS A 296 -0.04 18.35 3.89
CA CYS A 296 0.52 18.26 5.23
C CYS A 296 2.02 18.58 5.30
N ALA A 297 2.77 18.27 4.24
CA ALA A 297 4.24 18.36 4.18
C ALA A 297 4.73 18.98 2.85
N PRO A 298 4.28 20.19 2.45
CA PRO A 298 4.55 20.74 1.14
C PRO A 298 6.05 20.88 0.84
N THR A 299 6.85 21.35 1.78
CA THR A 299 8.30 21.51 1.62
C THR A 299 9.02 20.18 1.37
N GLN A 300 8.56 19.07 2.00
CA GLN A 300 9.15 17.77 1.79
C GLN A 300 8.76 17.19 0.43
N VAL A 301 7.51 17.40 0.03
CA VAL A 301 7.00 16.99 -1.30
C VAL A 301 7.70 17.78 -2.41
N SER A 302 7.85 19.09 -2.27
CA SER A 302 8.56 19.95 -3.24
C SER A 302 9.95 19.40 -3.57
N ARG A 303 10.74 19.03 -2.56
CA ARG A 303 12.08 18.43 -2.74
C ARG A 303 12.06 17.08 -3.47
N LEU A 304 10.94 16.37 -3.43
CA LEU A 304 10.77 15.07 -4.09
C LEU A 304 10.10 15.15 -5.46
N LEU A 305 9.71 16.34 -5.94
CA LEU A 305 9.06 16.51 -7.25
C LEU A 305 9.78 15.81 -8.40
N PRO A 306 11.14 15.83 -8.49
CA PRO A 306 11.84 15.09 -9.54
C PRO A 306 11.55 13.58 -9.58
N LYS A 307 11.19 12.99 -8.44
CA LYS A 307 10.82 11.57 -8.33
C LYS A 307 9.32 11.34 -8.45
N ILE A 308 8.52 12.26 -7.89
CA ILE A 308 7.05 12.15 -7.85
C ILE A 308 6.44 12.35 -9.23
N ILE A 309 6.86 13.40 -9.96
CA ILE A 309 6.23 13.78 -11.24
C ILE A 309 6.24 12.64 -12.27
N PRO A 310 7.36 11.93 -12.53
CA PRO A 310 7.36 10.82 -13.49
C PRO A 310 6.41 9.70 -13.08
N ILE A 311 6.37 9.34 -11.78
CA ILE A 311 5.54 8.24 -11.26
C ILE A 311 4.06 8.60 -11.35
N VAL A 312 3.66 9.80 -10.94
CA VAL A 312 2.26 10.27 -11.00
C VAL A 312 1.82 10.46 -12.46
N THR A 313 2.70 11.00 -13.33
CA THR A 313 2.41 11.16 -14.76
C THR A 313 2.12 9.80 -15.42
N ALA A 314 2.80 8.73 -15.04
CA ALA A 314 2.50 7.39 -15.55
C ALA A 314 1.07 6.95 -15.19
N GLN A 315 0.55 7.33 -14.03
CA GLN A 315 -0.81 7.00 -13.59
C GLN A 315 -1.90 7.84 -14.30
N VAL A 316 -1.57 8.99 -14.88
CA VAL A 316 -2.49 9.80 -15.71
C VAL A 316 -3.00 9.00 -16.92
N TRP A 317 -2.20 8.05 -17.40
CA TRP A 317 -2.49 7.20 -18.55
C TRP A 317 -3.03 5.82 -18.16
N ASP A 318 -3.43 5.62 -16.89
CA ASP A 318 -4.03 4.36 -16.45
C ASP A 318 -5.36 4.10 -17.18
N THR A 319 -5.69 2.83 -17.38
CA THR A 319 -6.92 2.39 -18.06
C THR A 319 -8.19 2.69 -17.26
N LYS A 320 -8.06 2.91 -15.94
CA LYS A 320 -9.20 3.16 -15.05
C LYS A 320 -9.42 4.67 -14.85
N PRO A 321 -10.61 5.19 -15.19
CA PRO A 321 -10.89 6.63 -15.12
C PRO A 321 -10.79 7.19 -13.68
N GLN A 322 -11.01 6.36 -12.67
CA GLN A 322 -10.85 6.76 -11.27
C GLN A 322 -9.38 7.07 -10.96
N VAL A 323 -8.45 6.18 -11.38
CA VAL A 323 -7.00 6.40 -11.21
C VAL A 323 -6.55 7.64 -11.99
N THR A 324 -6.97 7.77 -13.25
CA THR A 324 -6.67 8.95 -14.08
C THR A 324 -7.14 10.25 -13.43
N LYS A 325 -8.34 10.24 -12.83
CA LYS A 325 -8.89 11.42 -12.13
C LYS A 325 -8.05 11.76 -10.90
N SER A 326 -7.84 10.80 -9.98
CA SER A 326 -7.00 11.00 -8.79
C SER A 326 -5.57 11.40 -9.18
N ALA A 327 -5.00 10.82 -10.26
CA ALA A 327 -3.65 11.19 -10.73
C ALA A 327 -3.58 12.65 -11.19
N ASN A 328 -4.58 13.17 -11.90
CA ASN A 328 -4.62 14.58 -12.30
C ASN A 328 -4.78 15.53 -11.10
N GLU A 329 -5.63 15.18 -10.14
CA GLU A 329 -5.82 15.94 -8.91
C GLU A 329 -4.51 15.95 -8.08
N THR A 330 -3.88 14.78 -7.93
CA THR A 330 -2.59 14.64 -7.25
C THR A 330 -1.48 15.42 -7.94
N LEU A 331 -1.39 15.32 -9.28
CA LEU A 331 -0.37 16.03 -10.04
C LEU A 331 -0.47 17.55 -9.85
N LEU A 332 -1.69 18.08 -9.83
CA LEU A 332 -1.92 19.51 -9.55
C LEU A 332 -1.50 19.85 -8.12
N ALA A 333 -1.91 19.07 -7.12
CA ALA A 333 -1.59 19.32 -5.72
C ALA A 333 -0.08 19.25 -5.45
N VAL A 334 0.63 18.26 -6.00
CA VAL A 334 2.08 18.16 -5.81
C VAL A 334 2.84 19.26 -6.55
N CYS A 335 2.44 19.67 -7.76
CA CYS A 335 3.05 20.78 -8.46
C CYS A 335 2.84 22.11 -7.74
N GLN A 336 1.70 22.31 -7.07
CA GLN A 336 1.42 23.49 -6.26
C GLN A 336 2.28 23.62 -5.01
N THR A 337 3.00 22.58 -4.60
CA THR A 337 4.00 22.66 -3.52
C THR A 337 5.29 23.36 -3.95
N ASN A 338 5.46 23.66 -5.24
CA ASN A 338 6.61 24.41 -5.73
C ASN A 338 6.55 25.86 -5.26
N GLU A 339 7.64 26.34 -4.66
CA GLU A 339 7.73 27.66 -4.04
C GLU A 339 8.20 28.76 -5.02
N ASN A 340 8.52 28.40 -6.30
CA ASN A 340 8.96 29.38 -7.28
C ASN A 340 7.82 30.30 -7.73
N PRO A 341 7.88 31.62 -7.43
CA PRO A 341 6.81 32.55 -7.72
C PRO A 341 6.59 32.79 -9.23
N ASP A 342 7.63 32.63 -10.06
CA ASP A 342 7.55 32.87 -11.49
C ASP A 342 6.75 31.74 -12.19
N VAL A 343 6.87 30.52 -11.72
CA VAL A 343 6.23 29.34 -12.32
C VAL A 343 4.83 29.08 -11.73
N SER A 344 4.59 29.51 -10.50
CA SER A 344 3.32 29.28 -9.79
C SER A 344 2.06 29.63 -10.61
N PRO A 345 2.00 30.76 -11.36
CA PRO A 345 0.83 31.08 -12.20
C PRO A 345 0.64 30.11 -13.38
N ALA A 346 1.73 29.58 -13.94
CA ALA A 346 1.73 28.69 -15.10
C ALA A 346 1.45 27.21 -14.73
N ILE A 347 1.52 26.82 -13.43
CA ILE A 347 1.33 25.44 -12.98
C ILE A 347 0.05 24.81 -13.52
N PRO A 348 -1.14 25.44 -13.48
CA PRO A 348 -2.36 24.81 -14.01
C PRO A 348 -2.28 24.49 -15.50
N ALA A 349 -1.67 25.37 -16.31
CA ALA A 349 -1.48 25.13 -17.74
C ALA A 349 -0.47 24.00 -18.00
N VAL A 350 0.63 23.99 -17.24
CA VAL A 350 1.67 22.95 -17.32
C VAL A 350 1.09 21.58 -16.94
N VAL A 351 0.34 21.48 -15.84
CA VAL A 351 -0.31 20.23 -15.42
C VAL A 351 -1.34 19.76 -16.45
N ASN A 352 -2.14 20.68 -17.02
CA ASN A 352 -3.06 20.33 -18.10
C ASN A 352 -2.31 19.83 -19.35
N ALA A 353 -1.16 20.43 -19.68
CA ALA A 353 -0.32 19.99 -20.79
C ALA A 353 0.34 18.62 -20.54
N ILE A 354 0.68 18.26 -19.29
CA ILE A 354 1.15 16.91 -18.94
C ILE A 354 0.05 15.89 -19.26
N SER A 355 -1.18 16.18 -18.84
CA SER A 355 -2.33 15.31 -19.05
C SER A 355 -2.81 15.27 -20.51
N LYS A 356 -2.69 16.40 -21.22
CA LYS A 356 -3.15 16.57 -22.61
C LYS A 356 -2.01 17.07 -23.50
N PRO A 357 -1.30 16.18 -24.20
CA PRO A 357 -0.18 16.57 -25.04
C PRO A 357 -0.49 17.64 -26.08
N ALA A 358 -1.72 17.70 -26.58
CA ALA A 358 -2.17 18.71 -27.54
C ALA A 358 -2.11 20.14 -26.98
N ASP A 359 -2.17 20.32 -25.66
CA ASP A 359 -2.12 21.64 -25.01
C ASP A 359 -0.68 22.06 -24.61
N THR A 360 0.35 21.28 -24.97
CA THR A 360 1.77 21.61 -24.70
C THR A 360 2.12 23.04 -25.14
N TYR A 361 1.65 23.44 -26.31
CA TYR A 361 1.94 24.77 -26.84
C TYR A 361 1.38 25.90 -25.98
N LYS A 362 0.20 25.73 -25.35
CA LYS A 362 -0.40 26.73 -24.46
C LYS A 362 0.44 26.95 -23.21
N ALA A 363 0.91 25.85 -22.61
CA ALA A 363 1.80 25.92 -21.46
C ALA A 363 3.12 26.64 -21.82
N VAL A 364 3.69 26.36 -22.99
CA VAL A 364 4.90 27.01 -23.45
C VAL A 364 4.65 28.50 -23.73
N GLU A 365 3.50 28.91 -24.29
CA GLU A 365 3.12 30.29 -24.49
C GLU A 365 2.99 31.06 -23.16
N GLU A 366 2.40 30.46 -22.13
CA GLU A 366 2.34 31.05 -20.79
C GLU A 366 3.74 31.22 -20.17
N LEU A 367 4.60 30.20 -20.32
CA LEU A 367 5.99 30.26 -19.86
C LEU A 367 6.81 31.33 -20.63
N MET A 368 6.53 31.54 -21.91
CA MET A 368 7.14 32.62 -22.70
C MET A 368 6.70 34.03 -22.25
N ALA A 369 5.47 34.16 -21.76
CA ALA A 369 4.95 35.40 -21.20
C ALA A 369 5.48 35.68 -19.78
N THR A 370 6.06 34.68 -19.12
CA THR A 370 6.61 34.77 -17.77
C THR A 370 8.02 35.37 -17.79
N THR A 371 8.26 36.37 -16.95
CA THR A 371 9.62 36.90 -16.73
C THR A 371 10.25 36.10 -15.57
N PHE A 372 11.21 35.25 -15.91
CA PHE A 372 11.96 34.50 -14.92
C PHE A 372 12.96 35.41 -14.20
N VAL A 373 12.85 35.51 -12.88
CA VAL A 373 13.73 36.32 -12.01
C VAL A 373 14.19 35.48 -10.80
N ALA A 374 13.31 34.60 -10.30
CA ALA A 374 13.61 33.73 -9.17
C ALA A 374 14.59 32.61 -9.56
N THR A 375 15.39 32.17 -8.61
CA THR A 375 16.28 31.02 -8.78
C THR A 375 15.50 29.79 -9.19
N VAL A 376 16.05 29.03 -10.13
CA VAL A 376 15.43 27.81 -10.65
C VAL A 376 16.09 26.61 -9.99
N ASP A 377 15.33 25.94 -9.16
CA ASP A 377 15.74 24.74 -8.43
C ASP A 377 15.34 23.44 -9.15
N SER A 378 15.77 22.31 -8.61
CA SER A 378 15.45 20.96 -9.11
C SER A 378 13.93 20.69 -9.14
N SER A 379 13.14 21.26 -8.23
CA SER A 379 11.69 21.07 -8.18
C SER A 379 10.99 21.81 -9.32
N THR A 380 11.44 23.01 -9.64
CA THR A 380 10.97 23.81 -10.78
C THR A 380 11.30 23.12 -12.11
N LEU A 381 12.54 22.64 -12.26
CA LEU A 381 12.97 21.89 -13.44
C LEU A 381 12.16 20.61 -13.65
N ALA A 382 11.80 19.91 -12.58
CA ALA A 382 10.98 18.70 -12.66
C ALA A 382 9.60 18.95 -13.28
N ILE A 383 9.01 20.10 -13.01
CA ILE A 383 7.72 20.52 -13.57
C ILE A 383 7.85 20.91 -15.04
N LEU A 384 8.89 21.69 -15.40
CA LEU A 384 9.01 22.31 -16.70
C LEU A 384 9.67 21.41 -17.76
N CYS A 385 10.72 20.66 -17.40
CA CYS A 385 11.52 19.91 -18.37
C CYS A 385 10.73 18.88 -19.20
N PRO A 386 9.76 18.12 -18.65
CA PRO A 386 8.96 17.19 -19.45
C PRO A 386 8.16 17.88 -20.57
N ILE A 387 7.61 19.07 -20.29
CA ILE A 387 6.84 19.86 -21.25
C ILE A 387 7.75 20.46 -22.31
N LEU A 388 8.87 21.01 -21.92
CA LEU A 388 9.86 21.61 -22.82
C LEU A 388 10.48 20.57 -23.75
N SER A 389 10.85 19.41 -23.23
CA SER A 389 11.35 18.30 -24.05
C SER A 389 10.32 17.84 -25.09
N ARG A 390 9.03 17.77 -24.69
CA ARG A 390 7.94 17.44 -25.62
C ARG A 390 7.78 18.53 -26.69
N GLY A 391 7.83 19.82 -26.32
CA GLY A 391 7.73 20.95 -27.25
C GLY A 391 8.88 20.99 -28.25
N LEU A 392 10.12 20.61 -27.84
CA LEU A 392 11.26 20.49 -28.75
C LEU A 392 11.07 19.38 -29.81
N LYS A 393 10.27 18.35 -29.51
CA LYS A 393 9.94 17.25 -30.44
C LYS A 393 8.81 17.59 -31.41
N GLU A 394 8.07 18.68 -31.19
CA GLU A 394 7.00 19.09 -32.11
C GLU A 394 7.54 19.43 -33.51
N LYS A 395 6.66 19.33 -34.53
CA LYS A 395 7.05 19.65 -35.93
C LYS A 395 7.17 21.16 -36.18
N ASN A 396 6.46 21.97 -35.42
CA ASN A 396 6.39 23.42 -35.61
C ASN A 396 7.68 24.12 -35.14
N ALA A 397 8.42 24.74 -36.08
CA ALA A 397 9.69 25.40 -35.80
C ALA A 397 9.55 26.62 -34.84
N VAL A 398 8.45 27.37 -34.94
CA VAL A 398 8.19 28.51 -34.04
C VAL A 398 8.00 28.05 -32.59
N ARG A 399 7.28 26.96 -32.37
CA ARG A 399 7.12 26.39 -31.04
C ARG A 399 8.43 25.87 -30.46
N LYS A 400 9.27 25.23 -31.29
CA LYS A 400 10.63 24.86 -30.90
C LYS A 400 11.44 26.07 -30.44
N ARG A 401 11.38 27.18 -31.18
CA ARG A 401 12.03 28.43 -30.80
C ARG A 401 11.57 28.90 -29.42
N SER A 402 10.25 28.90 -29.17
CA SER A 402 9.69 29.30 -27.87
C SER A 402 10.24 28.42 -26.74
N CYS A 403 10.30 27.08 -26.93
CA CYS A 403 10.90 26.18 -25.96
C CYS A 403 12.39 26.50 -25.71
N CYS A 404 13.17 26.78 -26.75
CA CYS A 404 14.58 27.13 -26.61
C CYS A 404 14.77 28.41 -25.78
N VAL A 405 13.94 29.45 -26.01
CA VAL A 405 13.99 30.70 -25.23
C VAL A 405 13.68 30.47 -23.76
N VAL A 406 12.65 29.67 -23.46
CA VAL A 406 12.32 29.30 -22.05
C VAL A 406 13.48 28.54 -21.40
N ILE A 407 14.07 27.56 -22.11
CA ILE A 407 15.20 26.78 -21.61
C ILE A 407 16.41 27.69 -21.34
N GLU A 408 16.71 28.63 -22.25
CA GLU A 408 17.80 29.59 -22.08
C GLU A 408 17.59 30.44 -20.82
N ASN A 409 16.40 31.02 -20.68
CA ASN A 409 16.06 31.88 -19.55
C ASN A 409 16.15 31.15 -18.21
N MET A 410 15.56 29.97 -18.10
CA MET A 410 15.62 29.20 -16.85
C MET A 410 17.03 28.68 -16.53
N SER A 411 17.82 28.28 -17.56
CA SER A 411 19.17 27.75 -17.35
C SER A 411 20.14 28.80 -16.79
N ARG A 412 19.90 30.08 -17.08
CA ARG A 412 20.70 31.20 -16.54
C ARG A 412 20.47 31.45 -15.04
N LEU A 413 19.36 30.98 -14.50
CA LEU A 413 18.92 31.18 -13.11
C LEU A 413 19.11 29.97 -12.22
N VAL A 414 19.74 28.92 -12.74
CA VAL A 414 20.03 27.72 -11.96
C VAL A 414 21.23 27.96 -11.05
N ASP A 415 21.06 27.67 -9.76
CA ASP A 415 22.10 27.87 -8.74
C ASP A 415 23.17 26.78 -8.73
N SER A 416 22.80 25.55 -9.06
CA SER A 416 23.65 24.38 -8.83
C SER A 416 23.61 23.40 -10.00
N PRO A 417 24.76 22.92 -10.49
CA PRO A 417 24.82 21.86 -11.50
C PRO A 417 24.06 20.61 -11.12
N ASN A 418 24.04 20.26 -9.83
CA ASN A 418 23.32 19.08 -9.31
C ASN A 418 21.80 19.20 -9.49
N ALA A 419 21.25 20.41 -9.51
CA ALA A 419 19.81 20.63 -9.73
C ALA A 419 19.41 20.29 -11.16
N VAL A 420 20.29 20.56 -12.16
CA VAL A 420 20.03 20.35 -13.59
C VAL A 420 20.45 18.95 -14.05
N ALA A 421 21.44 18.34 -13.41
CA ALA A 421 22.02 17.06 -13.82
C ALA A 421 20.97 15.96 -14.16
N PRO A 422 19.87 15.79 -13.41
CA PRO A 422 18.84 14.79 -13.73
C PRO A 422 18.08 15.08 -15.05
N PHE A 423 18.08 16.33 -15.51
CA PHE A 423 17.32 16.80 -16.68
C PHE A 423 18.18 17.00 -17.92
N GLY A 424 19.52 16.98 -17.75
CA GLY A 424 20.46 17.05 -18.87
C GLY A 424 20.16 16.02 -19.97
N PRO A 425 20.01 14.73 -19.65
CA PRO A 425 19.67 13.68 -20.63
C PRO A 425 18.36 13.94 -21.39
N LEU A 426 17.43 14.65 -20.78
CA LEU A 426 16.12 14.93 -21.38
C LEU A 426 16.16 16.10 -22.37
N LEU A 427 16.96 17.13 -22.09
CA LEU A 427 16.96 18.39 -22.84
C LEU A 427 18.12 18.51 -23.84
N VAL A 428 19.35 18.12 -23.46
CA VAL A 428 20.55 18.31 -24.30
C VAL A 428 20.45 17.60 -25.64
N PRO A 429 20.04 16.31 -25.74
CA PRO A 429 19.91 15.64 -27.03
C PRO A 429 18.86 16.30 -27.95
N GLU A 430 17.75 16.77 -27.39
CA GLU A 430 16.68 17.40 -28.16
C GLU A 430 17.06 18.79 -28.65
N LEU A 431 17.74 19.59 -27.83
CA LEU A 431 18.30 20.90 -28.26
C LEU A 431 19.34 20.68 -29.37
N LYS A 432 20.23 19.70 -29.25
CA LYS A 432 21.21 19.36 -30.28
C LYS A 432 20.52 19.02 -31.61
N LYS A 433 19.47 18.22 -31.59
CA LYS A 433 18.67 17.90 -32.79
C LYS A 433 18.04 19.17 -33.42
N VAL A 434 17.61 20.16 -32.61
CA VAL A 434 17.07 21.43 -33.13
C VAL A 434 18.16 22.20 -33.83
N VAL A 435 19.37 22.32 -33.23
CA VAL A 435 20.53 23.01 -33.85
C VAL A 435 20.93 22.35 -35.18
N GLU A 436 20.92 21.06 -35.28
CA GLU A 436 21.38 20.32 -36.47
C GLU A 436 20.33 20.25 -37.57
N ASN A 437 19.03 20.12 -37.24
CA ASN A 437 18.02 19.73 -38.22
C ASN A 437 17.02 20.84 -38.62
N VAL A 438 16.97 21.96 -37.89
CA VAL A 438 16.03 23.04 -38.24
C VAL A 438 16.60 23.88 -39.39
N GLN A 439 15.75 24.15 -40.40
CA GLN A 439 16.16 24.89 -41.61
C GLN A 439 16.39 26.38 -41.38
N PHE A 440 15.71 26.98 -40.40
CA PHE A 440 15.76 28.40 -40.09
C PHE A 440 16.97 28.72 -39.22
N GLU A 441 17.85 29.60 -39.72
CA GLU A 441 19.11 29.97 -39.06
C GLU A 441 18.87 30.66 -37.72
N ASP A 442 17.94 31.60 -37.67
CA ASP A 442 17.55 32.32 -36.46
C ASP A 442 17.07 31.38 -35.32
N ILE A 443 16.43 30.28 -35.66
CA ILE A 443 16.00 29.29 -34.68
C ILE A 443 17.17 28.41 -34.22
N ARG A 444 18.10 28.08 -35.13
CA ARG A 444 19.33 27.35 -34.77
C ARG A 444 20.20 28.17 -33.81
N ASP A 445 20.33 29.49 -34.04
CA ASP A 445 21.10 30.39 -33.19
C ASP A 445 20.52 30.44 -31.76
N VAL A 446 19.19 30.58 -31.64
CA VAL A 446 18.51 30.55 -30.35
C VAL A 446 18.67 29.18 -29.67
N ALA A 447 18.58 28.08 -30.42
CA ALA A 447 18.78 26.74 -29.88
C ALA A 447 20.23 26.53 -29.42
N LEU A 448 21.21 27.07 -30.16
CA LEU A 448 22.62 27.00 -29.78
C LEU A 448 22.89 27.81 -28.50
N SER A 449 22.32 29.03 -28.39
CA SER A 449 22.40 29.85 -27.17
C SER A 449 21.78 29.11 -25.95
N ALA A 450 20.62 28.48 -26.13
CA ALA A 450 19.97 27.69 -25.10
C ALA A 450 20.82 26.46 -24.68
N LEU A 451 21.40 25.78 -25.67
CA LEU A 451 22.28 24.62 -25.43
C LEU A 451 23.54 25.02 -24.65
N GLN A 452 24.19 26.14 -25.05
CA GLN A 452 25.35 26.69 -24.34
C GLN A 452 25.01 27.12 -22.91
N SER A 453 23.86 27.77 -22.71
CA SER A 453 23.40 28.17 -21.37
C SER A 453 23.12 26.96 -20.47
N LEU A 454 22.47 25.92 -21.00
CA LEU A 454 22.22 24.69 -20.30
C LEU A 454 23.51 23.91 -19.97
N THR A 455 24.46 23.89 -20.93
CA THR A 455 25.79 23.25 -20.71
C THR A 455 26.57 23.93 -19.59
N ARG A 456 26.55 25.27 -19.51
CA ARG A 456 27.16 26.02 -18.41
C ARG A 456 26.44 25.72 -17.07
N ALA A 457 25.12 25.64 -17.08
CA ALA A 457 24.35 25.27 -15.88
C ALA A 457 24.69 23.85 -15.40
N LEU A 458 25.00 22.92 -16.30
CA LEU A 458 25.50 21.58 -15.97
C LEU A 458 26.96 21.55 -15.44
N GLY A 459 27.66 22.70 -15.52
CA GLY A 459 29.05 22.80 -15.07
C GLY A 459 30.09 22.38 -16.11
N HIS A 460 29.70 22.22 -17.38
CA HIS A 460 30.63 21.90 -18.48
C HIS A 460 31.01 23.16 -19.26
N ALA A 461 32.27 23.19 -19.72
CA ALA A 461 32.77 24.29 -20.52
C ALA A 461 32.34 24.20 -21.99
N ASP A 462 32.19 22.96 -22.50
CA ASP A 462 31.88 22.70 -23.90
C ASP A 462 30.68 21.73 -24.02
N VAL A 463 29.94 21.92 -25.12
CA VAL A 463 28.74 21.10 -25.44
C VAL A 463 29.11 19.64 -25.69
N GLU A 464 30.25 19.37 -26.33
CA GLU A 464 30.68 18.02 -26.62
C GLU A 464 31.03 17.23 -25.34
N ASP A 465 31.66 17.92 -24.40
CA ASP A 465 31.97 17.34 -23.08
C ASP A 465 30.70 17.06 -22.28
N ALA A 466 29.71 17.93 -22.31
CA ALA A 466 28.43 17.71 -21.66
C ALA A 466 27.69 16.51 -22.27
N VAL A 467 27.66 16.39 -23.59
CA VAL A 467 27.03 15.25 -24.28
C VAL A 467 27.74 13.95 -23.92
N ARG A 468 29.09 13.95 -23.90
CA ARG A 468 29.88 12.78 -23.54
C ARG A 468 29.62 12.36 -22.09
N ALA A 469 29.61 13.31 -21.17
CA ALA A 469 29.35 13.06 -19.75
C ALA A 469 27.93 12.49 -19.52
N ILE A 470 26.93 13.03 -20.24
CA ILE A 470 25.55 12.53 -20.18
C ILE A 470 25.45 11.08 -20.70
N MET A 471 26.05 10.81 -21.86
CA MET A 471 26.04 9.46 -22.44
C MET A 471 26.74 8.44 -21.53
N GLN A 472 27.86 8.85 -20.92
CA GLN A 472 28.55 8.00 -19.95
C GLN A 472 27.70 7.75 -18.72
N ALA A 473 27.10 8.78 -18.13
CA ALA A 473 26.23 8.63 -16.95
C ALA A 473 24.99 7.77 -17.23
N GLU A 474 24.44 7.82 -18.45
CA GLU A 474 23.33 6.92 -18.86
C GLU A 474 23.81 5.48 -19.01
N ALA A 475 24.99 5.26 -19.58
CA ALA A 475 25.59 3.92 -19.70
C ALA A 475 25.88 3.32 -18.32
N ASP A 476 26.53 4.08 -17.44
CA ASP A 476 26.85 3.65 -16.07
C ASP A 476 25.56 3.32 -15.28
N LYS A 477 24.51 4.10 -15.47
CA LYS A 477 23.21 3.87 -14.84
C LYS A 477 22.52 2.61 -15.37
N ALA A 478 22.60 2.36 -16.67
CA ALA A 478 22.06 1.15 -17.29
C ALA A 478 22.82 -0.10 -16.81
N GLU A 479 24.15 -0.03 -16.71
CA GLU A 479 24.99 -1.11 -16.19
C GLU A 479 24.70 -1.39 -14.72
N ALA A 480 24.58 -0.34 -13.90
CA ALA A 480 24.22 -0.48 -12.48
C ALA A 480 22.83 -1.11 -12.29
N GLU A 481 21.85 -0.76 -13.12
CA GLU A 481 20.51 -1.35 -13.06
C GLU A 481 20.52 -2.80 -13.52
N GLN A 482 21.26 -3.11 -14.58
CA GLN A 482 21.42 -4.50 -15.05
C GLN A 482 22.06 -5.38 -13.98
N LYS A 483 23.12 -4.90 -13.33
CA LYS A 483 23.76 -5.60 -12.20
C LYS A 483 22.78 -5.83 -11.05
N ARG A 484 21.97 -4.82 -10.70
CA ARG A 484 20.93 -4.97 -9.67
C ARG A 484 19.90 -6.02 -10.03
N ILE A 485 19.52 -6.13 -11.31
CA ILE A 485 18.61 -7.17 -11.80
C ILE A 485 19.26 -8.56 -11.70
N GLU A 486 20.53 -8.68 -12.06
CA GLU A 486 21.29 -9.94 -11.97
C GLU A 486 21.45 -10.41 -10.52
N ASP A 487 21.90 -9.51 -9.61
CA ASP A 487 22.04 -9.79 -8.17
C ASP A 487 20.71 -10.27 -7.58
N ALA A 488 19.67 -9.63 -8.02
CA ALA A 488 18.33 -9.95 -7.58
C ALA A 488 17.80 -11.31 -8.09
N LEU A 489 18.08 -11.67 -9.32
CA LEU A 489 17.77 -13.00 -9.87
C LEU A 489 18.57 -14.11 -9.18
N GLU A 490 19.79 -13.78 -8.77
CA GLU A 490 20.63 -14.72 -8.03
C GLU A 490 20.11 -14.97 -6.60
N GLU A 491 19.65 -13.90 -5.91
CA GLU A 491 19.00 -14.04 -4.61
C GLU A 491 17.69 -14.85 -4.69
N GLU A 492 16.88 -14.64 -5.74
CA GLU A 492 15.65 -15.39 -5.96
C GLU A 492 15.93 -16.88 -6.16
N LYS A 493 16.94 -17.21 -6.98
CA LYS A 493 17.37 -18.61 -7.19
C LYS A 493 17.86 -19.26 -5.89
N LYS A 494 18.63 -18.54 -5.07
CA LYS A 494 19.10 -19.03 -3.78
C LYS A 494 17.92 -19.26 -2.82
N ALA A 495 16.94 -18.36 -2.80
CA ALA A 495 15.75 -18.51 -1.98
C ALA A 495 14.87 -19.69 -2.42
N GLU A 496 14.70 -19.92 -3.72
CA GLU A 496 13.99 -21.09 -4.27
C GLU A 496 14.70 -22.40 -3.91
N GLU A 497 16.03 -22.43 -4.00
CA GLU A 497 16.81 -23.61 -3.64
C GLU A 497 16.73 -23.91 -2.14
N GLU A 498 16.80 -22.90 -1.29
CA GLU A 498 16.62 -23.05 0.15
C GLU A 498 15.20 -23.54 0.51
N GLN A 499 14.18 -23.04 -0.17
CA GLN A 499 12.81 -23.49 0.00
C GLN A 499 12.65 -24.96 -0.44
N ARG A 500 13.23 -25.35 -1.57
CA ARG A 500 13.21 -26.74 -2.04
C ARG A 500 13.90 -27.68 -1.07
N LEU A 501 15.03 -27.29 -0.49
CA LEU A 501 15.73 -28.07 0.54
C LEU A 501 14.89 -28.23 1.80
N LYS A 502 14.21 -27.17 2.25
CA LYS A 502 13.30 -27.25 3.41
C LYS A 502 12.11 -28.18 3.14
N GLU A 503 11.49 -28.09 1.97
CA GLU A 503 10.39 -29.00 1.59
C GLU A 503 10.85 -30.46 1.50
N GLU A 504 12.06 -30.71 1.02
CA GLU A 504 12.63 -32.07 0.95
C GLU A 504 12.93 -32.61 2.36
N GLU A 505 13.42 -31.78 3.26
CA GLU A 505 13.65 -32.14 4.65
C GLU A 505 12.35 -32.41 5.42
N GLU A 506 11.31 -31.58 5.25
CA GLU A 506 9.98 -31.83 5.80
C GLU A 506 9.38 -33.13 5.25
N ARG A 507 9.54 -33.39 3.95
CA ARG A 507 9.09 -34.66 3.34
C ARG A 507 9.82 -35.87 3.91
N ARG A 508 11.12 -35.75 4.21
CA ARG A 508 11.89 -36.81 4.87
C ARG A 508 11.42 -37.04 6.29
N GLN A 509 11.27 -36.00 7.08
CA GLN A 509 10.75 -36.07 8.45
C GLN A 509 9.34 -36.67 8.50
N PHE A 510 8.48 -36.29 7.55
CA PHE A 510 7.13 -36.88 7.44
C PHE A 510 7.19 -38.38 7.12
N LYS A 511 8.09 -38.84 6.24
CA LYS A 511 8.28 -40.27 5.95
C LYS A 511 8.76 -41.02 7.19
N GLU A 512 9.75 -40.50 7.89
CA GLU A 512 10.28 -41.07 9.13
C GLU A 512 9.19 -41.19 10.23
N ALA A 513 8.39 -40.14 10.38
CA ALA A 513 7.28 -40.12 11.31
C ALA A 513 6.20 -41.19 10.96
N MET A 514 5.88 -41.34 9.68
CA MET A 514 4.93 -42.37 9.22
C MET A 514 5.47 -43.78 9.39
N GLU A 515 6.78 -44.00 9.20
CA GLU A 515 7.40 -45.31 9.45
C GLU A 515 7.41 -45.65 10.95
N ALA A 516 7.74 -44.67 11.80
CA ALA A 516 7.67 -44.82 13.26
C ALA A 516 6.25 -45.14 13.73
N GLN A 517 5.24 -44.47 13.17
CA GLN A 517 3.83 -44.77 13.50
C GLN A 517 3.42 -46.18 13.09
N ARG A 518 3.83 -46.64 11.89
CA ARG A 518 3.58 -48.04 11.45
C ARG A 518 4.28 -49.07 12.33
N LEU A 519 5.47 -48.76 12.85
CA LEU A 519 6.19 -49.63 13.75
C LEU A 519 5.47 -49.73 15.10
N LEU A 520 5.01 -48.62 15.66
CA LEU A 520 4.21 -48.58 16.88
C LEU A 520 2.90 -49.35 16.74
N GLU A 521 2.22 -49.24 15.61
CA GLU A 521 1.01 -49.99 15.33
C GLU A 521 1.25 -51.50 15.27
N LYS A 522 2.36 -51.93 14.63
CA LYS A 522 2.78 -53.36 14.64
C LYS A 522 3.07 -53.88 16.06
N LEU A 523 3.80 -53.11 16.86
CA LEU A 523 4.09 -53.48 18.25
C LEU A 523 2.82 -53.59 19.09
N ALA A 524 1.86 -52.67 18.90
CA ALA A 524 0.58 -52.72 19.57
C ALA A 524 -0.24 -53.96 19.18
N LEU A 525 -0.25 -54.35 17.91
CA LEU A 525 -0.89 -55.59 17.43
C LEU A 525 -0.23 -56.84 18.02
N GLU A 526 1.10 -56.89 18.09
CA GLU A 526 1.83 -58.01 18.71
C GLU A 526 1.54 -58.15 20.22
N GLU A 527 1.43 -57.00 20.93
CA GLU A 527 1.03 -56.98 22.33
C GLU A 527 -0.42 -57.46 22.52
N GLU A 528 -1.35 -57.07 21.67
CA GLU A 528 -2.72 -57.59 21.71
C GLU A 528 -2.78 -59.08 21.44
N GLU A 529 -2.01 -59.59 20.48
CA GLU A 529 -1.93 -61.04 20.23
C GLU A 529 -1.35 -61.80 21.44
N LYS A 530 -0.28 -61.26 22.07
CA LYS A 530 0.27 -61.84 23.32
C LYS A 530 -0.77 -61.89 24.43
N LYS A 531 -1.50 -60.79 24.66
CA LYS A 531 -2.60 -60.71 25.64
C LYS A 531 -3.73 -61.73 25.34
N LYS A 532 -4.10 -61.88 24.04
CA LYS A 532 -5.09 -62.90 23.61
C LYS A 532 -4.59 -64.33 23.85
N LYS A 533 -3.31 -64.64 23.56
CA LYS A 533 -2.67 -65.95 23.84
C LYS A 533 -2.61 -66.26 25.34
N GLU A 534 -2.21 -65.27 26.17
CA GLU A 534 -2.23 -65.43 27.63
C GLU A 534 -3.64 -65.59 28.18
N ALA A 535 -4.63 -64.88 27.66
CA ALA A 535 -6.03 -65.05 28.08
C ALA A 535 -6.58 -66.41 27.68
N MET A 536 -6.20 -66.98 26.54
CA MET A 536 -6.54 -68.34 26.12
C MET A 536 -5.89 -69.40 27.05
N LEU A 537 -4.59 -69.20 27.36
CA LEU A 537 -3.86 -70.07 28.26
C LEU A 537 -4.48 -70.10 29.67
N LYS A 538 -4.85 -68.93 30.20
CA LYS A 538 -5.58 -68.82 31.50
C LYS A 538 -6.95 -69.50 31.47
N LYS A 539 -7.72 -69.41 30.38
CA LYS A 539 -8.98 -70.08 30.16
C LYS A 539 -8.80 -71.62 30.08
N GLU A 540 -7.70 -72.07 29.47
CA GLU A 540 -7.38 -73.50 29.39
C GLU A 540 -6.93 -74.09 30.74
N GLN A 541 -6.15 -73.31 31.52
CA GLN A 541 -5.80 -73.69 32.93
C GLN A 541 -7.03 -73.70 33.82
N GLN A 542 -7.96 -72.75 33.70
CA GLN A 542 -9.24 -72.78 34.42
C GLN A 542 -10.12 -73.98 34.00
N LYS A 543 -10.16 -74.36 32.73
CA LYS A 543 -10.86 -75.57 32.27
C LYS A 543 -10.19 -76.88 32.77
N LYS A 544 -8.86 -76.93 32.96
CA LYS A 544 -8.14 -78.05 33.57
C LYS A 544 -8.39 -78.12 35.06
N SER A 545 -8.44 -77.00 35.78
CA SER A 545 -8.76 -76.94 37.21
C SER A 545 -10.23 -77.32 37.50
N THR A 546 -11.17 -76.96 36.65
CA THR A 546 -12.57 -77.32 36.76
C THR A 546 -12.85 -78.82 36.38
N LYS A 547 -11.98 -79.43 35.54
CA LYS A 547 -12.06 -80.85 35.26
C LYS A 547 -11.49 -81.70 36.38
N SER A 548 -10.60 -81.21 37.24
CA SER A 548 -10.09 -81.93 38.41
C SER A 548 -11.05 -81.89 39.64
N ALA A 549 -12.05 -81.02 39.61
CA ALA A 549 -13.06 -80.84 40.66
C ALA A 549 -14.34 -81.62 40.37
N SER A 550 -14.31 -82.57 39.43
CA SER A 550 -15.49 -83.39 39.14
C SER A 550 -15.63 -84.58 40.09
N GLY A 551 -16.38 -84.40 41.14
CA GLY A 551 -17.42 -85.34 41.48
C GLY A 551 -17.01 -86.62 42.16
N LYS A 552 -15.93 -86.61 42.93
CA LYS A 552 -15.75 -87.71 43.94
C LYS A 552 -15.72 -87.11 45.33
N CYS A 553 -16.49 -87.67 46.26
CA CYS A 553 -16.48 -87.34 47.70
C CYS A 553 -15.06 -87.49 48.24
N GLN A 554 -14.53 -86.52 48.98
CA GLN A 554 -13.18 -86.56 49.56
C GLN A 554 -13.03 -87.59 50.66
N GLY A 555 -14.15 -88.05 51.24
CA GLY A 555 -14.13 -89.06 52.32
C GLY A 555 -14.31 -90.50 51.85
N CYS A 556 -15.14 -90.79 50.85
CA CYS A 556 -15.42 -92.11 50.38
C CYS A 556 -15.03 -92.42 48.93
N GLY A 557 -14.56 -91.45 48.15
CA GLY A 557 -14.09 -91.60 46.76
C GLY A 557 -15.18 -91.98 45.74
N LEU A 558 -16.44 -92.02 46.06
CA LEU A 558 -17.54 -92.39 45.17
C LEU A 558 -18.24 -91.21 44.56
N LYS A 559 -18.76 -91.36 43.32
CA LYS A 559 -19.50 -90.31 42.59
C LYS A 559 -20.86 -89.94 43.17
N LYS A 560 -21.45 -90.86 43.98
CA LYS A 560 -22.65 -90.63 44.78
C LYS A 560 -22.34 -91.06 46.21
N CYS A 561 -22.27 -90.10 47.08
CA CYS A 561 -21.94 -90.32 48.49
C CYS A 561 -23.15 -90.86 49.25
N PRO A 562 -23.08 -92.03 49.98
CA PRO A 562 -24.17 -92.51 50.79
C PRO A 562 -24.37 -91.57 51.99
N LYS A 563 -25.63 -91.49 52.51
CA LYS A 563 -26.02 -90.62 53.65
C LYS A 563 -25.27 -90.95 54.96
N SER A 564 -24.58 -92.03 54.99
CA SER A 564 -23.76 -92.48 56.12
C SER A 564 -22.32 -92.01 56.10
N CYS A 565 -21.91 -91.30 55.11
CA CYS A 565 -20.56 -90.71 55.00
C CYS A 565 -20.44 -89.47 55.85
N LEU A 566 -19.38 -89.36 56.66
CA LEU A 566 -19.09 -88.22 57.55
C LEU A 566 -18.94 -86.88 56.86
N PHE A 567 -18.70 -86.86 55.53
CA PHE A 567 -18.56 -85.68 54.69
C PHE A 567 -19.78 -85.40 53.81
N TYR A 568 -20.98 -86.01 54.11
CA TYR A 568 -22.20 -85.72 53.37
C TYR A 568 -22.79 -84.39 53.81
N SER A 569 -22.62 -83.36 52.97
CA SER A 569 -23.32 -82.08 53.14
C SER A 569 -24.55 -82.06 52.21
N LYS A 570 -25.74 -81.84 52.76
CA LYS A 570 -26.95 -81.56 52.01
C LYS A 570 -26.71 -80.21 51.25
N LYS A 571 -26.69 -80.26 49.94
CA LYS A 571 -27.00 -79.07 49.14
C LYS A 571 -28.48 -78.83 49.08
#